data_aedd9d90eeff710d01fc86b368ab386a
#
_entry.id   aedd9d90eeff710d01fc86b368ab386a
#
_cell.length_a   1.000
_cell.length_b   1.000
_cell.length_c   1.000
_cell.angle_alpha   90.00
_cell.angle_beta   90.00
_cell.angle_gamma   90.00
#
_symmetry.space_group_name_H-M   'P 1'
#
loop_
_entity.id
_entity.type
_entity.pdbx_description
1 polymer ?
#
loop_
_entity_poly.entity_id
_entity_poly.type
_entity_poly.pdbx_seq_one_letter_code
_entity_poly.pdbx_strand_id
1 'polypeptide(L)'
;IALQRCSTAREAVLLMGRLAEQYGYRDGGECLTVADKRELWFFEITGAGSEDMGALWVARRIPDDHVTVSANTPRISDVDFGDKDNYMYSEGLKEKARKLGYWDGKEPFKFWKVIHETGKKPFTIRDFFVLKTLAPSLNLTMDMEELPLSVKPEQNVSLADMNRLLRETYEGTEWDMTKDMMVTKKIKDKDGTERDTIYKSPLAQNWMTNDMFEFLNAQRGEKKIEKQRTISVVWCAYSFVIQCRDWLPDEVGGVCWWSEDNPGESPRVPLFAGMTDVP
;
A
#
# COMPACT_ATOMS: atom_id res chain seq x y z
N ILE A 1 9.62 17.66 -8.19
CA ILE A 1 9.14 18.85 -8.93
C ILE A 1 7.86 19.39 -8.28
N ALA A 2 6.79 18.57 -8.13
CA ALA A 2 5.52 19.05 -7.57
C ALA A 2 5.66 19.61 -6.15
N LEU A 3 6.33 18.88 -5.24
CA LEU A 3 6.59 19.33 -3.86
C LEU A 3 7.33 20.68 -3.76
N GLN A 4 8.12 21.03 -4.79
CA GLN A 4 8.89 22.27 -4.83
C GLN A 4 8.13 23.45 -5.45
N ARG A 5 7.00 23.21 -6.12
CA ARG A 5 6.31 24.19 -6.95
C ARG A 5 4.85 24.43 -6.56
N CYS A 6 4.29 23.58 -5.73
CA CYS A 6 2.88 23.62 -5.37
C CYS A 6 2.71 23.90 -3.88
N SER A 7 1.69 24.65 -3.53
CA SER A 7 1.33 25.00 -2.16
C SER A 7 0.17 24.17 -1.63
N THR A 8 -0.55 23.46 -2.51
CA THR A 8 -1.70 22.63 -2.14
C THR A 8 -1.61 21.25 -2.78
N ALA A 9 -2.27 20.27 -2.18
CA ALA A 9 -2.35 18.91 -2.72
C ALA A 9 -3.01 18.90 -4.10
N ARG A 10 -4.06 19.68 -4.29
CA ARG A 10 -4.77 19.83 -5.57
C ARG A 10 -3.87 20.36 -6.69
N GLU A 11 -3.10 21.43 -6.43
CA GLU A 11 -2.12 21.95 -7.39
C GLU A 11 -1.05 20.92 -7.74
N ALA A 12 -0.57 20.16 -6.74
CA ALA A 12 0.43 19.12 -6.95
C ALA A 12 -0.09 17.99 -7.84
N VAL A 13 -1.30 17.50 -7.59
CA VAL A 13 -1.98 16.49 -8.43
C VAL A 13 -2.10 16.98 -9.89
N LEU A 14 -2.61 18.18 -10.09
CA LEU A 14 -2.76 18.75 -11.43
C LEU A 14 -1.42 18.96 -12.13
N LEU A 15 -0.38 19.38 -11.41
CA LEU A 15 0.96 19.55 -11.99
C LEU A 15 1.55 18.19 -12.38
N MET A 16 1.47 17.19 -11.52
CA MET A 16 1.95 15.83 -11.82
C MET A 16 1.25 15.25 -13.05
N GLY A 17 -0.09 15.36 -13.10
CA GLY A 17 -0.87 14.91 -14.24
C GLY A 17 -0.46 15.58 -15.54
N ARG A 18 -0.38 16.91 -15.57
CA ARG A 18 0.06 17.68 -16.77
C ARG A 18 1.47 17.30 -17.21
N LEU A 19 2.40 17.17 -16.28
CA LEU A 19 3.77 16.78 -16.63
C LEU A 19 3.81 15.37 -17.22
N ALA A 20 3.05 14.45 -16.67
CA ALA A 20 2.96 13.09 -17.19
C ALA A 20 2.27 13.04 -18.57
N GLU A 21 1.24 13.83 -18.80
CA GLU A 21 0.63 13.97 -20.12
C GLU A 21 1.58 14.57 -21.16
N GLN A 22 2.41 15.53 -20.76
CA GLN A 22 3.37 16.21 -21.64
C GLN A 22 4.62 15.40 -21.94
N TYR A 23 5.19 14.73 -20.92
CA TYR A 23 6.50 14.06 -21.01
C TYR A 23 6.43 12.55 -21.02
N GLY A 24 5.24 12.01 -20.79
CA GLY A 24 4.98 10.58 -20.75
C GLY A 24 5.23 9.95 -19.37
N TYR A 25 4.69 8.75 -19.22
CA TYR A 25 4.91 7.86 -18.09
C TYR A 25 5.14 6.45 -18.64
N ARG A 26 6.21 5.77 -18.21
CA ARG A 26 6.66 4.50 -18.81
C ARG A 26 6.80 3.34 -17.84
N ASP A 27 6.07 3.37 -16.75
CA ASP A 27 5.98 2.22 -15.87
C ASP A 27 4.61 1.53 -15.99
N GLY A 28 4.46 0.34 -15.40
CA GLY A 28 3.21 -0.43 -15.42
C GLY A 28 2.05 0.22 -14.68
N GLY A 29 2.33 1.19 -13.84
CA GLY A 29 1.37 1.97 -13.07
C GLY A 29 1.95 2.35 -11.71
N GLU A 30 1.52 3.47 -11.18
CA GLU A 30 1.93 3.96 -9.87
C GLU A 30 0.73 4.54 -9.12
N CYS A 31 0.81 4.48 -7.81
CA CYS A 31 -0.15 5.10 -6.91
C CYS A 31 0.57 5.98 -5.91
N LEU A 32 0.08 7.20 -5.75
CA LEU A 32 0.59 8.17 -4.80
C LEU A 32 -0.53 8.74 -3.95
N THR A 33 -0.26 8.96 -2.68
CA THR A 33 -1.08 9.82 -1.83
C THR A 33 -0.46 11.21 -1.78
N VAL A 34 -1.26 12.22 -2.03
CA VAL A 34 -0.85 13.63 -2.04
C VAL A 34 -1.68 14.38 -1.04
N ALA A 35 -1.05 14.90 0.01
CA ALA A 35 -1.72 15.55 1.13
C ALA A 35 -1.20 16.96 1.37
N ASP A 36 -2.09 17.82 1.78
CA ASP A 36 -1.78 19.06 2.46
C ASP A 36 -2.52 19.13 3.81
N LYS A 37 -2.65 20.30 4.42
CA LYS A 37 -3.34 20.48 5.70
C LYS A 37 -4.86 20.26 5.66
N ARG A 38 -5.45 20.18 4.46
CA ARG A 38 -6.91 20.20 4.25
C ARG A 38 -7.43 19.07 3.41
N GLU A 39 -6.63 18.57 2.46
CA GLU A 39 -7.08 17.57 1.50
C GLU A 39 -6.07 16.43 1.40
N LEU A 40 -6.58 15.21 1.23
CA LEU A 40 -5.84 14.04 0.83
C LEU A 40 -6.38 13.56 -0.52
N TRP A 41 -5.50 13.43 -1.50
CA TRP A 41 -5.78 12.90 -2.82
C TRP A 41 -5.08 11.57 -3.03
N PHE A 42 -5.82 10.63 -3.57
CA PHE A 42 -5.32 9.34 -4.01
C PHE A 42 -5.17 9.41 -5.52
N PHE A 43 -3.94 9.35 -6.01
CA PHE A 43 -3.58 9.55 -7.42
C PHE A 43 -3.05 8.26 -8.01
N GLU A 44 -3.61 7.84 -9.15
CA GLU A 44 -3.17 6.67 -9.91
C GLU A 44 -2.87 7.06 -11.36
N ILE A 45 -1.82 6.44 -11.92
CA ILE A 45 -1.30 6.76 -13.24
C ILE A 45 -0.81 5.53 -13.98
N THR A 46 -0.98 5.51 -15.30
CA THR A 46 -0.36 4.56 -16.23
C THR A 46 0.08 5.27 -17.50
N GLY A 47 0.93 4.63 -18.30
CA GLY A 47 1.35 5.14 -19.60
C GLY A 47 0.22 5.14 -20.63
N ALA A 48 0.35 5.99 -21.65
CA ALA A 48 -0.59 6.10 -22.78
C ALA A 48 -0.30 5.09 -23.91
N GLY A 49 0.36 3.97 -23.59
CA GLY A 49 0.75 2.95 -24.56
C GLY A 49 2.17 3.15 -25.10
N SER A 50 2.62 2.24 -25.99
CA SER A 50 3.98 2.22 -26.51
C SER A 50 4.23 3.26 -27.61
N GLU A 51 3.19 3.75 -28.25
CA GLU A 51 3.27 4.59 -29.44
C GLU A 51 2.95 6.08 -29.15
N ASP A 52 2.51 6.38 -27.92
CA ASP A 52 2.11 7.74 -27.53
C ASP A 52 2.93 8.21 -26.32
N MET A 53 3.41 9.46 -26.40
CA MET A 53 3.96 10.15 -25.23
C MET A 53 2.80 10.75 -24.45
N GLY A 54 2.49 10.15 -23.31
CA GLY A 54 1.42 10.64 -22.48
C GLY A 54 1.18 9.73 -21.28
N ALA A 55 0.12 10.02 -20.58
CA ALA A 55 -0.32 9.24 -19.44
C ALA A 55 -1.85 9.24 -19.34
N LEU A 56 -2.38 8.20 -18.75
CA LEU A 56 -3.74 8.13 -18.24
C LEU A 56 -3.67 8.19 -16.72
N TRP A 57 -4.36 9.10 -16.10
CA TRP A 57 -4.37 9.24 -14.66
C TRP A 57 -5.73 9.66 -14.12
N VAL A 58 -5.99 9.25 -12.90
CA VAL A 58 -7.14 9.69 -12.10
C VAL A 58 -6.66 10.00 -10.69
N ALA A 59 -7.20 11.05 -10.10
CA ALA A 59 -7.06 11.31 -8.67
C ALA A 59 -8.45 11.42 -8.04
N ARG A 60 -8.62 10.84 -6.87
CA ARG A 60 -9.83 10.92 -6.07
C ARG A 60 -9.52 11.51 -4.71
N ARG A 61 -10.28 12.52 -4.31
CA ARG A 61 -10.24 13.08 -2.95
C ARG A 61 -10.73 12.02 -1.96
N ILE A 62 -9.97 11.82 -0.89
CA ILE A 62 -10.39 10.95 0.21
C ILE A 62 -11.15 11.80 1.23
N PRO A 63 -12.31 11.35 1.73
CA PRO A 63 -13.03 12.05 2.78
C PRO A 63 -12.17 12.27 4.02
N ASP A 64 -12.36 13.39 4.71
CA ASP A 64 -11.48 13.84 5.81
C ASP A 64 -11.47 12.88 7.02
N ASP A 65 -12.52 12.08 7.17
CA ASP A 65 -12.67 11.08 8.23
C ASP A 65 -12.43 9.64 7.76
N HIS A 66 -11.80 9.47 6.59
CA HIS A 66 -11.51 8.17 6.00
C HIS A 66 -10.01 7.85 5.99
N VAL A 67 -9.74 6.56 5.88
CA VAL A 67 -8.42 6.01 5.55
C VAL A 67 -8.47 5.32 4.21
N THR A 68 -7.34 5.33 3.50
CA THR A 68 -7.14 4.63 2.24
C THR A 68 -5.83 3.86 2.26
N VAL A 69 -5.69 2.87 1.39
CA VAL A 69 -4.49 2.06 1.24
C VAL A 69 -4.29 1.66 -0.21
N SER A 70 -3.04 1.61 -0.64
CA SER A 70 -2.62 1.01 -1.89
C SER A 70 -1.38 0.14 -1.66
N ALA A 71 -1.40 -1.04 -2.20
CA ALA A 71 -0.35 -2.04 -2.03
C ALA A 71 0.12 -2.61 -3.38
N ASN A 72 0.63 -1.74 -4.26
CA ASN A 72 1.07 -2.07 -5.62
C ASN A 72 -0.07 -2.63 -6.50
N THR A 73 -1.27 -2.14 -6.29
CA THR A 73 -2.45 -2.47 -7.09
C THR A 73 -3.27 -1.21 -7.31
N PRO A 74 -3.85 -1.01 -8.50
CA PRO A 74 -4.77 0.08 -8.73
C PRO A 74 -6.06 -0.13 -7.94
N ARG A 75 -6.60 0.94 -7.39
CA ARG A 75 -7.73 0.90 -6.46
C ARG A 75 -8.92 1.74 -6.91
N ILE A 76 -8.70 2.79 -7.74
CA ILE A 76 -9.78 3.67 -8.18
C ILE A 76 -10.69 2.91 -9.13
N SER A 77 -11.94 2.70 -8.71
CA SER A 77 -12.99 2.06 -9.51
C SER A 77 -13.75 3.11 -10.31
N ASP A 78 -14.91 3.51 -9.84
CA ASP A 78 -15.77 4.45 -10.52
C ASP A 78 -15.19 5.87 -10.51
N VAL A 79 -15.33 6.56 -11.65
CA VAL A 79 -14.94 7.95 -11.82
C VAL A 79 -16.15 8.78 -12.14
N ASP A 80 -16.53 9.69 -11.24
CA ASP A 80 -17.57 10.66 -11.51
C ASP A 80 -16.97 11.85 -12.27
N PHE A 81 -17.20 11.87 -13.57
CA PHE A 81 -16.71 12.92 -14.47
C PHE A 81 -17.42 14.28 -14.29
N GLY A 82 -18.52 14.31 -13.54
CA GLY A 82 -19.26 15.53 -13.20
C GLY A 82 -18.79 16.18 -11.90
N ASP A 83 -18.23 15.39 -10.99
CA ASP A 83 -17.77 15.84 -9.67
C ASP A 83 -16.31 16.30 -9.70
N LYS A 84 -16.07 17.55 -10.05
CA LYS A 84 -14.72 18.16 -10.10
C LYS A 84 -14.15 18.49 -8.72
N ASP A 85 -14.95 18.45 -7.68
CA ASP A 85 -14.49 18.70 -6.32
C ASP A 85 -13.77 17.48 -5.75
N ASN A 86 -14.21 16.28 -6.13
CA ASN A 86 -13.67 15.02 -5.62
C ASN A 86 -12.92 14.18 -6.66
N TYR A 87 -12.95 14.56 -7.94
CA TYR A 87 -12.22 13.85 -9.00
C TYR A 87 -11.43 14.79 -9.90
N MET A 88 -10.22 14.38 -10.21
CA MET A 88 -9.38 14.96 -11.27
C MET A 88 -8.88 13.84 -12.16
N TYR A 89 -8.72 14.09 -13.45
CA TYR A 89 -8.35 13.05 -14.42
C TYR A 89 -7.71 13.65 -15.67
N SER A 90 -6.97 12.81 -16.41
CA SER A 90 -6.35 13.19 -17.67
C SER A 90 -7.39 13.57 -18.72
N GLU A 91 -7.05 14.54 -19.57
CA GLU A 91 -7.92 14.98 -20.66
C GLU A 91 -8.15 13.84 -21.65
N GLY A 92 -9.42 13.66 -22.06
CA GLY A 92 -9.82 12.61 -23.00
C GLY A 92 -9.60 11.18 -22.45
N LEU A 93 -9.65 10.98 -21.12
CA LEU A 93 -9.36 9.71 -20.47
C LEU A 93 -10.11 8.51 -21.08
N LYS A 94 -11.42 8.62 -21.27
CA LYS A 94 -12.25 7.54 -21.83
C LYS A 94 -11.91 7.23 -23.28
N GLU A 95 -11.73 8.25 -24.08
CA GLU A 95 -11.40 8.14 -25.51
C GLU A 95 -10.02 7.50 -25.69
N LYS A 96 -9.03 7.93 -24.90
CA LYS A 96 -7.68 7.37 -24.90
C LYS A 96 -7.69 5.90 -24.42
N ALA A 97 -8.39 5.59 -23.31
CA ALA A 97 -8.53 4.23 -22.82
C ALA A 97 -9.17 3.29 -23.87
N ARG A 98 -10.18 3.77 -24.59
CA ARG A 98 -10.81 3.02 -25.67
C ARG A 98 -9.89 2.81 -26.87
N LYS A 99 -9.17 3.86 -27.30
CA LYS A 99 -8.19 3.77 -28.40
C LYS A 99 -7.09 2.76 -28.10
N LEU A 100 -6.67 2.68 -26.86
CA LEU A 100 -5.64 1.73 -26.40
C LEU A 100 -6.17 0.29 -26.19
N GLY A 101 -7.48 0.09 -26.29
CA GLY A 101 -8.11 -1.22 -26.05
C GLY A 101 -8.22 -1.58 -24.56
N TYR A 102 -8.00 -0.64 -23.66
CA TYR A 102 -8.10 -0.84 -22.21
C TYR A 102 -9.56 -0.80 -21.71
N TRP A 103 -10.48 -0.27 -22.52
CA TRP A 103 -11.90 -0.22 -22.23
C TRP A 103 -12.70 -0.39 -23.55
N ASP A 104 -13.77 -1.16 -23.52
CA ASP A 104 -14.59 -1.47 -24.69
C ASP A 104 -15.61 -0.37 -25.05
N GLY A 105 -15.84 0.59 -24.15
CA GLY A 105 -16.79 1.67 -24.28
C GLY A 105 -18.24 1.28 -23.94
N LYS A 106 -18.50 0.06 -23.47
CA LYS A 106 -19.85 -0.47 -23.13
C LYS A 106 -20.00 -0.76 -21.65
N GLU A 107 -19.02 -1.46 -21.06
CA GLU A 107 -18.99 -1.73 -19.64
C GLU A 107 -18.84 -0.43 -18.83
N PRO A 108 -19.32 -0.38 -17.57
CA PRO A 108 -19.02 0.74 -16.69
C PRO A 108 -17.53 1.03 -16.64
N PHE A 109 -17.15 2.30 -16.77
CA PHE A 109 -15.75 2.69 -16.74
C PHE A 109 -15.20 2.57 -15.32
N LYS A 110 -14.32 1.60 -15.12
CA LYS A 110 -13.57 1.41 -13.88
C LYS A 110 -12.10 1.65 -14.15
N PHE A 111 -11.48 2.63 -13.50
CA PHE A 111 -10.11 3.02 -13.82
C PHE A 111 -9.10 1.91 -13.52
N TRP A 112 -9.27 1.15 -12.44
CA TRP A 112 -8.39 0.03 -12.16
C TRP A 112 -8.36 -1.03 -13.29
N LYS A 113 -9.44 -1.20 -14.05
CA LYS A 113 -9.46 -2.11 -15.22
C LYS A 113 -8.65 -1.58 -16.39
N VAL A 114 -8.42 -0.26 -16.45
CA VAL A 114 -7.60 0.38 -17.49
C VAL A 114 -6.11 0.12 -17.27
N ILE A 115 -5.68 0.03 -16.02
CA ILE A 115 -4.27 -0.04 -15.64
C ILE A 115 -3.85 -1.37 -15.02
N HIS A 116 -4.74 -2.34 -14.94
CA HIS A 116 -4.45 -3.62 -14.31
C HIS A 116 -4.53 -4.78 -15.29
N GLU A 117 -3.73 -5.82 -15.02
CA GLU A 117 -3.76 -7.03 -15.80
C GLU A 117 -5.13 -7.72 -15.71
N THR A 118 -5.65 -8.16 -16.85
CA THR A 118 -6.92 -8.86 -16.94
C THR A 118 -6.96 -10.08 -16.01
N GLY A 119 -8.03 -10.18 -15.23
CA GLY A 119 -8.27 -11.30 -14.33
C GLY A 119 -7.63 -11.18 -12.94
N LYS A 120 -6.86 -10.12 -12.67
CA LYS A 120 -6.36 -9.83 -11.32
C LYS A 120 -7.33 -8.92 -10.56
N LYS A 121 -7.41 -9.11 -9.24
CA LYS A 121 -8.21 -8.25 -8.37
C LYS A 121 -7.48 -6.93 -8.10
N PRO A 122 -8.21 -5.80 -7.95
CA PRO A 122 -7.62 -4.49 -7.66
C PRO A 122 -7.27 -4.34 -6.18
N PHE A 123 -6.83 -5.39 -5.53
CA PHE A 123 -6.33 -5.37 -4.17
C PHE A 123 -5.54 -6.65 -3.85
N THR A 124 -4.72 -6.57 -2.84
CA THR A 124 -3.95 -7.69 -2.28
C THR A 124 -4.36 -7.93 -0.82
N ILE A 125 -3.77 -8.96 -0.22
CA ILE A 125 -3.92 -9.21 1.22
C ILE A 125 -3.51 -7.99 2.06
N ARG A 126 -2.55 -7.18 1.60
CA ARG A 126 -2.08 -5.98 2.31
C ARG A 126 -3.18 -4.92 2.41
N ASP A 127 -3.85 -4.63 1.31
CA ASP A 127 -4.99 -3.70 1.26
C ASP A 127 -6.13 -4.21 2.14
N PHE A 128 -6.47 -5.47 1.96
CA PHE A 128 -7.52 -6.14 2.71
C PHE A 128 -7.25 -6.10 4.22
N PHE A 129 -6.03 -6.45 4.64
CA PHE A 129 -5.66 -6.51 6.05
C PHE A 129 -5.79 -5.14 6.73
N VAL A 130 -5.28 -4.08 6.08
CA VAL A 130 -5.36 -2.71 6.62
C VAL A 130 -6.82 -2.28 6.76
N LEU A 131 -7.63 -2.42 5.70
CA LEU A 131 -9.03 -2.00 5.73
C LEU A 131 -9.87 -2.80 6.73
N LYS A 132 -9.68 -4.13 6.78
CA LYS A 132 -10.35 -5.01 7.74
C LYS A 132 -9.96 -4.68 9.19
N THR A 133 -8.69 -4.36 9.43
CA THR A 133 -8.20 -4.00 10.77
C THR A 133 -8.81 -2.68 11.26
N LEU A 134 -8.96 -1.70 10.37
CA LEU A 134 -9.44 -0.36 10.73
C LEU A 134 -10.96 -0.23 10.72
N ALA A 135 -11.65 -1.07 9.96
CA ALA A 135 -13.12 -1.06 9.83
C ALA A 135 -13.70 -2.50 9.85
N PRO A 136 -13.55 -3.26 10.94
CA PRO A 136 -13.93 -4.66 11.01
C PRO A 136 -15.42 -4.91 10.81
N SER A 137 -16.31 -3.97 11.17
CA SER A 137 -17.77 -4.10 10.98
C SER A 137 -18.21 -4.15 9.51
N LEU A 138 -17.36 -3.71 8.58
CA LEU A 138 -17.66 -3.80 7.15
C LEU A 138 -17.65 -5.23 6.60
N ASN A 139 -17.22 -6.21 7.40
CA ASN A 139 -17.18 -7.63 7.04
C ASN A 139 -16.53 -7.89 5.67
N LEU A 140 -15.44 -7.19 5.37
CA LEU A 140 -14.70 -7.35 4.12
C LEU A 140 -14.16 -8.78 3.99
N THR A 141 -14.16 -9.31 2.77
CA THR A 141 -13.64 -10.66 2.48
C THR A 141 -12.71 -10.63 1.27
N MET A 142 -11.78 -11.59 1.21
CA MET A 142 -10.88 -11.76 0.07
C MET A 142 -11.59 -12.19 -1.22
N ASP A 143 -12.85 -12.64 -1.15
CA ASP A 143 -13.62 -13.09 -2.32
C ASP A 143 -14.28 -11.94 -3.07
N MET A 144 -14.38 -10.75 -2.50
CA MET A 144 -14.93 -9.57 -3.16
C MET A 144 -14.22 -9.30 -4.50
N GLU A 145 -14.93 -8.76 -5.50
CA GLU A 145 -14.33 -8.32 -6.77
C GLU A 145 -13.39 -7.14 -6.55
N GLU A 146 -13.80 -6.21 -5.69
CA GLU A 146 -13.06 -5.01 -5.31
C GLU A 146 -13.36 -4.65 -3.86
N LEU A 147 -12.45 -3.95 -3.20
CA LEU A 147 -12.66 -3.37 -1.87
C LEU A 147 -12.97 -1.88 -1.99
N PRO A 148 -13.64 -1.27 -1.01
CA PRO A 148 -13.79 0.18 -0.96
C PRO A 148 -12.43 0.88 -1.10
N LEU A 149 -12.34 1.96 -1.88
CA LEU A 149 -11.10 2.74 -2.00
C LEU A 149 -10.68 3.32 -0.66
N SER A 150 -11.64 3.77 0.13
CA SER A 150 -11.43 4.29 1.47
C SER A 150 -12.55 3.85 2.41
N VAL A 151 -12.26 3.79 3.69
CA VAL A 151 -13.21 3.43 4.74
C VAL A 151 -13.12 4.42 5.89
N LYS A 152 -14.23 4.65 6.56
CA LYS A 152 -14.23 5.35 7.84
C LYS A 152 -13.74 4.36 8.92
N PRO A 153 -12.62 4.63 9.58
CA PRO A 153 -12.12 3.75 10.62
C PRO A 153 -13.04 3.80 11.85
N GLU A 154 -13.17 2.69 12.57
CA GLU A 154 -14.02 2.61 13.76
C GLU A 154 -13.42 3.31 14.97
N GLN A 155 -12.12 3.54 14.95
CA GLN A 155 -11.36 4.27 15.96
C GLN A 155 -10.46 5.31 15.29
N ASN A 156 -10.14 6.38 15.99
CA ASN A 156 -9.17 7.35 15.48
C ASN A 156 -7.82 6.68 15.26
N VAL A 157 -7.23 6.90 14.09
CA VAL A 157 -5.94 6.31 13.71
C VAL A 157 -4.81 7.26 14.15
N SER A 158 -4.03 6.81 15.10
CA SER A 158 -2.87 7.55 15.63
C SER A 158 -1.59 7.27 14.83
N LEU A 159 -0.55 8.07 15.09
CA LEU A 159 0.81 7.79 14.57
C LEU A 159 1.32 6.40 15.00
N ALA A 160 0.98 5.97 16.22
CA ALA A 160 1.35 4.64 16.71
C ALA A 160 0.66 3.53 15.92
N ASP A 161 -0.61 3.72 15.55
CA ASP A 161 -1.35 2.76 14.71
C ASP A 161 -0.76 2.68 13.30
N MET A 162 -0.41 3.81 12.69
CA MET A 162 0.28 3.83 11.39
C MET A 162 1.61 3.09 11.45
N ASN A 163 2.41 3.33 12.49
CA ASN A 163 3.67 2.63 12.69
C ASN A 163 3.46 1.12 12.90
N ARG A 164 2.44 0.72 13.64
CA ARG A 164 2.08 -0.69 13.83
C ARG A 164 1.69 -1.35 12.50
N LEU A 165 0.84 -0.71 11.71
CA LEU A 165 0.44 -1.23 10.39
C LEU A 165 1.62 -1.35 9.42
N LEU A 166 2.54 -0.38 9.40
CA LEU A 166 3.74 -0.45 8.56
C LEU A 166 4.70 -1.58 8.97
N ARG A 167 4.63 -2.05 10.22
CA ARG A 167 5.42 -3.16 10.77
C ARG A 167 4.74 -4.53 10.63
N GLU A 168 3.56 -4.56 10.04
CA GLU A 168 2.71 -5.76 10.05
C GLU A 168 3.29 -6.89 9.20
N THR A 169 3.32 -8.07 9.77
CA THR A 169 3.79 -9.33 9.17
C THR A 169 2.75 -10.44 9.22
N TYR A 170 1.53 -10.12 9.67
CA TYR A 170 0.40 -11.05 9.89
C TYR A 170 0.64 -12.11 10.97
N GLU A 171 1.65 -11.92 11.84
CA GLU A 171 1.94 -12.87 12.91
C GLU A 171 0.71 -13.10 13.81
N GLY A 172 0.44 -14.37 14.13
CA GLY A 172 -0.72 -14.76 14.91
C GLY A 172 -2.05 -14.77 14.18
N THR A 173 -2.08 -14.47 12.87
CA THR A 173 -3.27 -14.53 12.03
C THR A 173 -3.30 -15.79 11.15
N GLU A 174 -4.38 -15.98 10.40
CA GLU A 174 -4.49 -17.05 9.41
C GLU A 174 -3.44 -16.95 8.28
N TRP A 175 -2.89 -15.76 8.03
CA TRP A 175 -1.86 -15.48 7.02
C TRP A 175 -0.43 -15.51 7.57
N ASP A 176 -0.24 -15.87 8.83
CA ASP A 176 1.09 -16.04 9.42
C ASP A 176 1.86 -17.15 8.70
N MET A 177 2.84 -16.79 7.87
CA MET A 177 3.64 -17.77 7.12
C MET A 177 4.50 -18.66 8.01
N THR A 178 4.67 -18.31 9.27
CA THR A 178 5.47 -19.07 10.24
C THR A 178 4.63 -20.00 11.12
N LYS A 179 3.30 -19.98 11.00
CA LYS A 179 2.38 -20.76 11.86
C LYS A 179 2.63 -22.27 11.82
N ASP A 180 3.00 -22.80 10.65
CA ASP A 180 3.25 -24.22 10.43
C ASP A 180 4.74 -24.61 10.51
N MET A 181 5.60 -23.67 10.90
CA MET A 181 7.03 -23.91 11.09
C MET A 181 7.29 -24.51 12.49
N MET A 182 6.74 -25.69 12.72
CA MET A 182 6.89 -26.43 13.97
C MET A 182 7.92 -27.53 13.83
N VAL A 183 8.70 -27.77 14.88
CA VAL A 183 9.67 -28.87 14.99
C VAL A 183 9.36 -29.72 16.19
N THR A 184 9.57 -31.02 16.04
CA THR A 184 9.43 -31.99 17.11
C THR A 184 10.80 -32.38 17.64
N LYS A 185 11.00 -32.29 18.93
CA LYS A 185 12.22 -32.73 19.63
C LYS A 185 11.87 -33.73 20.72
N LYS A 186 12.61 -34.83 20.77
CA LYS A 186 12.56 -35.74 21.90
C LYS A 186 13.32 -35.13 23.08
N ILE A 187 12.66 -35.00 24.19
CA ILE A 187 13.28 -34.58 25.45
C ILE A 187 13.15 -35.70 26.46
N LYS A 188 14.17 -35.86 27.30
CA LYS A 188 14.15 -36.76 28.44
C LYS A 188 13.77 -36.00 29.70
N ASP A 189 12.75 -36.49 30.38
CA ASP A 189 12.36 -36.00 31.69
C ASP A 189 13.36 -36.50 32.76
N LYS A 190 13.26 -35.97 33.96
CA LYS A 190 14.16 -36.29 35.05
C LYS A 190 14.14 -37.77 35.45
N ASP A 191 13.06 -38.46 35.19
CA ASP A 191 12.86 -39.90 35.43
C ASP A 191 13.37 -40.79 34.28
N GLY A 192 13.91 -40.16 33.20
CA GLY A 192 14.42 -40.87 32.04
C GLY A 192 13.39 -41.15 30.95
N THR A 193 12.13 -40.79 31.14
CA THR A 193 11.06 -40.96 30.15
C THR A 193 11.27 -40.03 28.98
N GLU A 194 11.21 -40.58 27.75
CA GLU A 194 11.27 -39.78 26.54
C GLU A 194 9.88 -39.33 26.10
N ARG A 195 9.73 -38.03 25.79
CA ARG A 195 8.50 -37.49 25.20
C ARG A 195 8.81 -36.56 24.05
N ASP A 196 7.90 -36.54 23.08
CA ASP A 196 7.96 -35.61 22.00
C ASP A 196 7.43 -34.23 22.45
N THR A 197 8.20 -33.20 22.20
CA THR A 197 7.82 -31.80 22.43
C THR A 197 7.80 -31.06 21.10
N ILE A 198 6.71 -30.39 20.83
CA ILE A 198 6.53 -29.59 19.62
C ILE A 198 6.74 -28.12 19.98
N TYR A 199 7.57 -27.42 19.24
CA TYR A 199 7.82 -25.99 19.43
C TYR A 199 8.06 -25.32 18.10
N LYS A 200 7.90 -23.97 18.06
CA LYS A 200 8.16 -23.17 16.85
C LYS A 200 9.64 -23.30 16.46
N SER A 201 9.91 -23.55 15.20
CA SER A 201 11.28 -23.64 14.68
C SER A 201 12.08 -22.38 14.99
N PRO A 202 13.35 -22.49 15.44
CA PRO A 202 14.23 -21.32 15.56
C PRO A 202 14.46 -20.56 14.26
N LEU A 203 14.16 -21.18 13.11
CA LEU A 203 14.25 -20.55 11.78
C LEU A 203 12.94 -19.85 11.37
N ALA A 204 11.88 -19.97 12.19
CA ALA A 204 10.62 -19.29 11.93
C ALA A 204 10.77 -17.80 12.20
N GLN A 205 10.80 -17.02 11.13
CA GLN A 205 10.84 -15.56 11.18
C GLN A 205 9.96 -14.96 10.08
N ASN A 206 9.39 -13.80 10.32
CA ASN A 206 8.45 -13.16 9.40
C ASN A 206 9.14 -12.38 8.26
N TRP A 207 10.44 -12.18 8.33
CA TRP A 207 11.24 -11.45 7.34
C TRP A 207 12.19 -12.37 6.55
N MET A 208 11.69 -13.56 6.16
CA MET A 208 12.47 -14.49 5.34
C MET A 208 12.79 -13.89 3.96
N THR A 209 14.07 -13.95 3.58
CA THR A 209 14.49 -13.70 2.20
C THR A 209 13.94 -14.77 1.27
N ASN A 210 13.94 -14.50 -0.04
CA ASN A 210 13.52 -15.51 -1.03
C ASN A 210 14.37 -16.78 -0.94
N ASP A 211 15.68 -16.62 -0.85
CA ASP A 211 16.62 -17.75 -0.80
C ASP A 211 16.41 -18.61 0.45
N MET A 212 16.19 -17.98 1.61
CA MET A 212 15.88 -18.69 2.84
C MET A 212 14.55 -19.45 2.74
N PHE A 213 13.55 -18.83 2.15
CA PHE A 213 12.24 -19.43 1.92
C PHE A 213 12.34 -20.66 0.99
N GLU A 214 13.06 -20.55 -0.12
CA GLU A 214 13.31 -21.65 -1.05
C GLU A 214 14.11 -22.78 -0.39
N PHE A 215 15.15 -22.45 0.36
CA PHE A 215 15.96 -23.39 1.11
C PHE A 215 15.12 -24.21 2.11
N LEU A 216 14.28 -23.54 2.90
CA LEU A 216 13.42 -24.20 3.87
C LEU A 216 12.38 -25.10 3.18
N ASN A 217 11.80 -24.63 2.08
CA ASN A 217 10.80 -25.39 1.33
C ASN A 217 11.39 -26.60 0.60
N ALA A 218 12.65 -26.54 0.17
CA ALA A 218 13.32 -27.70 -0.43
C ALA A 218 13.46 -28.89 0.54
N GLN A 219 13.49 -28.63 1.85
CA GLN A 219 13.65 -29.63 2.90
C GLN A 219 12.31 -30.14 3.47
N ARG A 220 11.19 -29.50 3.14
CA ARG A 220 9.89 -29.79 3.78
C ARG A 220 8.99 -30.73 2.99
N GLY A 221 9.40 -31.20 1.83
CA GLY A 221 8.59 -32.08 0.96
C GLY A 221 7.25 -31.44 0.60
N GLU A 222 6.14 -32.12 0.93
CA GLU A 222 4.78 -31.65 0.61
C GLU A 222 4.28 -30.53 1.56
N LYS A 223 4.85 -30.42 2.75
CA LYS A 223 4.46 -29.39 3.75
C LYS A 223 5.17 -28.08 3.54
N LYS A 224 5.02 -27.50 2.35
CA LYS A 224 5.65 -26.23 2.02
C LYS A 224 5.05 -25.08 2.81
N ILE A 225 5.90 -24.10 3.15
CA ILE A 225 5.49 -22.83 3.72
C ILE A 225 4.88 -22.03 2.56
N GLU A 226 3.68 -21.51 2.76
CA GLU A 226 3.06 -20.59 1.81
C GLU A 226 3.58 -19.17 2.06
N LYS A 227 4.25 -18.59 1.04
CA LYS A 227 4.81 -17.25 1.15
C LYS A 227 3.71 -16.20 1.10
N GLN A 228 3.65 -15.35 2.11
CA GLN A 228 2.81 -14.16 2.13
C GLN A 228 3.63 -12.90 1.86
N ARG A 229 3.10 -12.02 1.02
CA ARG A 229 3.63 -10.67 0.87
C ARG A 229 3.16 -9.81 2.04
N THR A 230 4.02 -9.63 3.03
CA THR A 230 3.74 -8.82 4.21
C THR A 230 3.80 -7.31 3.90
N ILE A 231 3.27 -6.47 4.79
CA ILE A 231 3.41 -5.01 4.69
C ILE A 231 4.85 -4.63 5.02
N SER A 232 5.38 -5.16 6.12
CA SER A 232 6.81 -5.06 6.45
C SER A 232 7.59 -6.14 5.70
N VAL A 233 8.51 -5.75 4.84
CA VAL A 233 9.30 -6.69 4.02
C VAL A 233 10.79 -6.42 4.14
N VAL A 234 11.59 -7.48 4.08
CA VAL A 234 13.05 -7.45 4.25
C VAL A 234 13.79 -6.59 3.20
N TRP A 235 13.22 -6.38 2.04
CA TRP A 235 13.83 -5.56 0.97
C TRP A 235 13.30 -4.12 0.91
N CYS A 236 12.59 -3.66 1.94
CA CYS A 236 12.16 -2.27 2.04
C CYS A 236 13.38 -1.40 2.31
N ALA A 237 13.67 -0.46 1.43
CA ALA A 237 14.85 0.40 1.56
C ALA A 237 14.64 1.55 2.55
N TYR A 238 13.40 2.02 2.68
CA TYR A 238 13.00 3.06 3.62
C TYR A 238 11.50 3.09 3.80
N SER A 239 11.05 3.69 4.88
CA SER A 239 9.64 3.98 5.10
C SER A 239 9.46 5.30 5.83
N PHE A 240 8.29 5.92 5.66
CA PHE A 240 8.01 7.18 6.34
C PHE A 240 6.52 7.32 6.66
N VAL A 241 6.23 8.16 7.64
CA VAL A 241 4.87 8.67 7.93
C VAL A 241 4.93 10.18 7.90
N ILE A 242 4.08 10.79 7.09
CA ILE A 242 3.98 12.24 6.99
C ILE A 242 2.74 12.71 7.77
N GLN A 243 2.91 13.74 8.58
CA GLN A 243 1.82 14.44 9.26
C GLN A 243 1.76 15.87 8.76
N CYS A 244 0.56 16.29 8.30
CA CYS A 244 0.24 17.66 7.93
C CYS A 244 -0.69 18.23 9.00
N ARG A 245 -0.14 18.95 9.99
CA ARG A 245 -0.86 19.44 11.18
C ARG A 245 -1.24 20.90 11.00
N ASP A 246 -2.50 21.17 10.68
CA ASP A 246 -3.02 22.50 10.39
C ASP A 246 -3.10 23.45 11.61
N TRP A 247 -3.10 22.88 12.83
CA TRP A 247 -3.10 23.62 14.09
C TRP A 247 -1.72 24.12 14.56
N LEU A 248 -0.68 23.88 13.78
CA LEU A 248 0.70 24.32 14.04
C LEU A 248 1.22 25.20 12.92
N PRO A 249 2.21 26.09 13.22
CA PRO A 249 2.96 26.81 12.17
C PRO A 249 3.58 25.83 11.17
N ASP A 250 3.75 26.25 9.92
CA ASP A 250 4.19 25.39 8.81
C ASP A 250 5.53 24.72 9.07
N GLU A 251 6.45 25.43 9.71
CA GLU A 251 7.80 24.97 9.99
C GLU A 251 7.84 23.72 10.88
N VAL A 252 6.84 23.58 11.75
CA VAL A 252 6.71 22.43 12.67
C VAL A 252 5.45 21.62 12.42
N GLY A 253 4.50 22.16 11.67
CA GLY A 253 3.23 21.53 11.30
C GLY A 253 3.42 20.34 10.34
N GLY A 254 4.34 20.46 9.39
CA GLY A 254 4.76 19.38 8.51
C GLY A 254 5.90 18.58 9.16
N VAL A 255 5.70 17.28 9.36
CA VAL A 255 6.74 16.38 9.86
C VAL A 255 6.74 15.07 9.08
N CYS A 256 7.92 14.64 8.67
CA CYS A 256 8.18 13.32 8.10
C CYS A 256 8.89 12.46 9.14
N TRP A 257 8.24 11.40 9.58
CA TRP A 257 8.82 10.37 10.43
C TRP A 257 9.55 9.37 9.52
N TRP A 258 10.80 9.59 9.32
CA TRP A 258 11.65 8.81 8.43
C TRP A 258 12.25 7.59 9.13
N SER A 259 12.37 6.49 8.41
CA SER A 259 13.06 5.29 8.83
C SER A 259 13.76 4.69 7.62
N GLU A 260 15.00 4.34 7.75
CA GLU A 260 15.72 3.55 6.77
C GLU A 260 15.44 2.07 6.97
N ASP A 261 15.58 1.28 5.89
CA ASP A 261 15.41 -0.16 5.88
C ASP A 261 13.97 -0.62 6.26
N ASN A 262 13.84 -1.88 6.62
CA ASN A 262 12.58 -2.52 7.00
C ASN A 262 11.90 -1.80 8.18
N PRO A 263 10.66 -1.35 8.03
CA PRO A 263 9.94 -0.63 9.10
C PRO A 263 9.72 -1.47 10.37
N GLY A 264 9.78 -2.80 10.28
CA GLY A 264 9.67 -3.70 11.42
C GLY A 264 10.88 -3.65 12.35
N GLU A 265 12.06 -3.32 11.83
CA GLU A 265 13.34 -3.41 12.52
C GLU A 265 13.99 -2.06 12.83
N SER A 266 13.54 -0.99 12.16
CA SER A 266 14.19 0.32 12.24
C SER A 266 13.38 1.37 13.01
N PRO A 267 14.07 2.25 13.78
CA PRO A 267 13.42 3.38 14.44
C PRO A 267 13.06 4.48 13.44
N ARG A 268 12.14 5.37 13.83
CA ARG A 268 11.79 6.55 13.04
C ARG A 268 12.35 7.82 13.66
N VAL A 269 12.87 8.69 12.80
CA VAL A 269 13.42 10.00 13.17
C VAL A 269 12.49 11.10 12.60
N PRO A 270 12.09 12.09 13.40
CA PRO A 270 11.27 13.19 12.92
C PRO A 270 12.11 14.21 12.13
N LEU A 271 11.68 14.52 10.91
CA LEU A 271 12.22 15.57 10.06
C LEU A 271 11.14 16.62 9.87
N PHE A 272 11.33 17.82 10.40
CA PHE A 272 10.37 18.91 10.32
C PHE A 272 10.54 19.72 9.04
N ALA A 273 9.47 20.26 8.50
CA ALA A 273 9.48 21.06 7.27
C ALA A 273 10.39 22.32 7.37
N GLY A 274 10.50 22.90 8.55
CA GLY A 274 11.34 24.07 8.82
C GLY A 274 12.78 23.78 9.24
N MET A 275 13.25 22.52 9.15
CA MET A 275 14.63 22.19 9.50
C MET A 275 15.60 22.90 8.55
N THR A 276 16.56 23.61 9.11
CA THR A 276 17.64 24.30 8.38
C THR A 276 18.98 23.58 8.48
N ASP A 277 19.04 22.59 9.35
CA ASP A 277 20.24 21.77 9.56
C ASP A 277 19.83 20.34 9.94
N VAL A 278 20.70 19.39 9.70
CA VAL A 278 20.52 17.99 10.13
C VAL A 278 21.20 17.73 11.46
N PRO A 279 20.60 16.93 12.34
CA PRO A 279 21.19 16.59 13.63
C PRO A 279 22.53 15.86 13.51
#